data_a165103d746a00a7ecfaf71fbf4edfe6
#
_entry.id   a165103d746a00a7ecfaf71fbf4edfe6
#
_cell.length_a   1.000
_cell.length_b   1.000
_cell.length_c   1.000
_cell.angle_alpha   90.00
_cell.angle_beta   90.00
_cell.angle_gamma   90.00
#
_symmetry.space_group_name_H-M   'P 1'
#
loop_
_entity.id
_entity.type
_entity.pdbx_description
1 polymer ?
#
loop_
_entity_poly.entity_id
_entity_poly.type
_entity_poly.pdbx_seq_one_letter_code
_entity_poly.pdbx_strand_id
1 'polypeptide(L)'
;VLRQLSAIFDTRKLGYTSSLVAMEIEPDKLEHVAHQINKHPGVSHNYEREHEFNLWFTLAVPPGSDLEKELEKFSKLDGIKKTRMLPTLQLFKIGVKLDMVDDKKHEVKPSEEKKKVTDVKFVPTEEDKEFIRELQKDMEIVDRPFQKAAENLGMTEDQIFEKLHHYEEIGVMRRYAAILRHREAGFTANGMIVWKVPKERITEVGNKLGAFPQVSHCYERPVYPDWPYNVFSMIHCKSFDEAGQMTKDIQKQIAVNDYKILFSSREFKKTRVEYFVEHEFEIEKTITA
;
A
#
# COMPACT_ATOMS: atom_id res chain seq x y z
N VAL A 1 -13.93 10.28 -11.18
CA VAL A 1 -13.39 8.91 -11.33
C VAL A 1 -11.85 8.91 -11.35
N LEU A 2 -11.19 9.87 -12.04
CA LEU A 2 -9.74 10.05 -11.97
C LEU A 2 -9.36 10.58 -10.58
N ARG A 3 -8.37 9.93 -9.93
CA ARG A 3 -7.88 10.33 -8.62
C ARG A 3 -6.57 11.09 -8.73
N GLN A 4 -5.67 10.59 -9.55
CA GLN A 4 -4.33 11.16 -9.73
C GLN A 4 -3.72 10.64 -11.03
N LEU A 5 -2.93 11.48 -11.68
CA LEU A 5 -2.11 11.14 -12.83
C LEU A 5 -0.66 11.55 -12.53
N SER A 6 0.23 10.59 -12.29
CA SER A 6 1.63 10.89 -11.91
C SER A 6 2.56 9.70 -12.11
N ALA A 7 3.86 9.94 -11.97
CA ALA A 7 4.85 8.88 -11.84
C ALA A 7 4.61 8.04 -10.59
N ILE A 8 4.75 6.72 -10.71
CA ILE A 8 4.63 5.74 -9.64
C ILE A 8 6.00 5.13 -9.39
N PHE A 9 6.64 5.59 -8.34
CA PHE A 9 7.96 5.12 -7.94
C PHE A 9 7.89 3.84 -7.09
N ASP A 10 8.97 3.08 -7.09
CA ASP A 10 9.11 1.91 -6.23
C ASP A 10 9.72 2.32 -4.87
N THR A 11 8.92 2.24 -3.82
CA THR A 11 9.28 2.60 -2.45
C THR A 11 10.60 1.98 -2.00
N ARG A 12 10.84 0.70 -2.34
CA ARG A 12 12.05 -0.04 -1.92
C ARG A 12 13.27 0.39 -2.73
N LYS A 13 13.11 0.60 -4.05
CA LYS A 13 14.20 1.10 -4.91
C LYS A 13 14.65 2.50 -4.50
N LEU A 14 13.74 3.33 -3.98
CA LEU A 14 14.08 4.63 -3.40
C LEU A 14 14.75 4.54 -2.02
N GLY A 15 14.94 3.33 -1.48
CA GLY A 15 15.58 3.11 -0.19
C GLY A 15 14.64 3.32 1.02
N TYR A 16 13.35 3.52 0.81
CA TYR A 16 12.38 3.62 1.89
C TYR A 16 12.08 2.27 2.52
N THR A 17 11.97 2.25 3.82
CA THR A 17 11.47 1.11 4.59
C THR A 17 9.99 1.34 4.91
N SER A 18 9.16 0.30 4.77
CA SER A 18 7.73 0.41 5.04
C SER A 18 7.17 -0.82 5.73
N SER A 19 6.15 -0.59 6.56
CA SER A 19 5.39 -1.65 7.22
C SER A 19 3.90 -1.36 7.23
N LEU A 20 3.09 -2.42 7.23
CA LEU A 20 1.74 -2.36 7.72
C LEU A 20 1.80 -2.32 9.25
N VAL A 21 0.96 -1.50 9.86
CA VAL A 21 0.83 -1.38 11.30
C VAL A 21 -0.61 -1.64 11.70
N ALA A 22 -0.80 -2.40 12.76
CA ALA A 22 -2.09 -2.64 13.40
C ALA A 22 -2.06 -2.11 14.82
N MET A 23 -3.08 -1.34 15.20
CA MET A 23 -3.22 -0.81 16.55
C MET A 23 -4.56 -1.19 17.16
N GLU A 24 -4.53 -1.56 18.44
CA GLU A 24 -5.70 -1.63 19.30
C GLU A 24 -5.86 -0.28 20.00
N ILE A 25 -6.97 0.40 19.72
CA ILE A 25 -7.26 1.75 20.22
C ILE A 25 -8.61 1.76 20.92
N GLU A 26 -8.73 2.53 22.01
CA GLU A 26 -10.01 2.78 22.67
C GLU A 26 -11.01 3.39 21.68
N PRO A 27 -12.26 2.89 21.62
CA PRO A 27 -13.22 3.29 20.59
C PRO A 27 -13.50 4.79 20.55
N ASP A 28 -13.54 5.46 21.69
CA ASP A 28 -13.76 6.91 21.83
C ASP A 28 -12.57 7.76 21.41
N LYS A 29 -11.37 7.18 21.35
CA LYS A 29 -10.12 7.84 20.93
C LYS A 29 -9.74 7.55 19.47
N LEU A 30 -10.38 6.57 18.83
CA LEU A 30 -10.00 6.05 17.52
C LEU A 30 -9.88 7.15 16.45
N GLU A 31 -10.87 8.03 16.37
CA GLU A 31 -10.90 9.09 15.37
C GLU A 31 -9.78 10.10 15.57
N HIS A 32 -9.57 10.53 16.82
CA HIS A 32 -8.49 11.44 17.17
C HIS A 32 -7.11 10.86 16.82
N VAL A 33 -6.85 9.63 17.25
CA VAL A 33 -5.59 8.93 16.97
C VAL A 33 -5.38 8.75 15.46
N ALA A 34 -6.42 8.35 14.72
CA ALA A 34 -6.35 8.21 13.27
C ALA A 34 -5.98 9.52 12.57
N HIS A 35 -6.56 10.64 13.02
CA HIS A 35 -6.24 11.96 12.48
C HIS A 35 -4.81 12.41 12.80
N GLN A 36 -4.31 12.14 14.01
CA GLN A 36 -2.91 12.44 14.36
C GLN A 36 -1.94 11.63 13.50
N ILE A 37 -2.18 10.32 13.35
CA ILE A 37 -1.37 9.43 12.49
C ILE A 37 -1.41 9.91 11.03
N ASN A 38 -2.54 10.42 10.55
CA ASN A 38 -2.70 10.90 9.18
C ASN A 38 -1.82 12.12 8.83
N LYS A 39 -1.38 12.89 9.81
CA LYS A 39 -0.48 14.04 9.60
C LYS A 39 0.91 13.59 9.13
N HIS A 40 1.31 12.36 9.43
CA HIS A 40 2.59 11.85 9.00
C HIS A 40 2.65 11.62 7.48
N PRO A 41 3.67 12.17 6.76
CA PRO A 41 3.77 12.08 5.29
C PRO A 41 3.98 10.65 4.79
N GLY A 42 4.65 9.81 5.57
CA GLY A 42 4.86 8.40 5.27
C GLY A 42 3.62 7.51 5.47
N VAL A 43 2.52 8.05 6.05
CA VAL A 43 1.27 7.32 6.17
C VAL A 43 0.44 7.53 4.92
N SER A 44 0.29 6.48 4.11
CA SER A 44 -0.42 6.54 2.84
C SER A 44 -1.85 5.98 2.89
N HIS A 45 -2.06 4.97 3.71
CA HIS A 45 -3.34 4.29 3.88
C HIS A 45 -3.63 4.16 5.36
N ASN A 46 -4.86 4.51 5.78
CA ASN A 46 -5.30 4.37 7.16
C ASN A 46 -6.79 4.01 7.18
N TYR A 47 -7.11 2.87 7.81
CA TYR A 47 -8.43 2.27 7.82
C TYR A 47 -8.83 1.82 9.21
N GLU A 48 -10.09 2.05 9.55
CA GLU A 48 -10.76 1.33 10.63
C GLU A 48 -11.20 -0.06 10.13
N ARG A 49 -11.06 -1.08 10.99
CA ARG A 49 -11.55 -2.44 10.72
C ARG A 49 -12.27 -3.00 11.93
N GLU A 50 -13.26 -3.83 11.66
CA GLU A 50 -14.05 -4.51 12.71
C GLU A 50 -13.22 -5.65 13.33
N HIS A 51 -12.33 -5.29 14.25
CA HIS A 51 -11.46 -6.20 14.99
C HIS A 51 -10.96 -5.53 16.27
N GLU A 52 -10.39 -6.31 17.22
CA GLU A 52 -9.67 -5.81 18.39
C GLU A 52 -8.56 -4.83 17.98
N PHE A 53 -7.71 -5.22 17.01
CA PHE A 53 -6.86 -4.28 16.29
C PHE A 53 -7.73 -3.50 15.30
N ASN A 54 -8.21 -2.34 15.73
CA ASN A 54 -9.24 -1.59 15.00
C ASN A 54 -8.71 -0.49 14.08
N LEU A 55 -7.42 -0.11 14.20
CA LEU A 55 -6.77 0.84 13.28
C LEU A 55 -5.61 0.18 12.53
N TRP A 56 -5.65 0.31 11.19
CA TRP A 56 -4.67 -0.29 10.28
C TRP A 56 -4.14 0.74 9.31
N PHE A 57 -2.83 0.96 9.33
CA PHE A 57 -2.20 1.92 8.43
C PHE A 57 -0.88 1.43 7.87
N THR A 58 -0.45 2.02 6.75
CA THR A 58 0.88 1.78 6.18
C THR A 58 1.77 2.96 6.51
N LEU A 59 2.90 2.68 7.17
CA LEU A 59 3.94 3.66 7.48
C LEU A 59 5.17 3.39 6.62
N ALA A 60 5.70 4.43 5.98
CA ALA A 60 6.95 4.41 5.25
C ALA A 60 7.87 5.50 5.79
N VAL A 61 9.16 5.20 5.89
CA VAL A 61 10.18 6.14 6.35
C VAL A 61 11.31 6.25 5.32
N PRO A 62 11.93 7.44 5.17
CA PRO A 62 12.99 7.66 4.19
C PRO A 62 14.27 6.88 4.53
N PRO A 63 15.20 6.77 3.56
CA PRO A 63 16.51 6.16 3.78
C PRO A 63 17.24 6.80 4.97
N GLY A 64 17.81 5.95 5.83
CA GLY A 64 18.51 6.39 7.03
C GLY A 64 17.64 6.61 8.26
N SER A 65 16.31 6.59 8.12
CA SER A 65 15.36 6.66 9.23
C SER A 65 15.05 5.27 9.77
N ASP A 66 14.72 5.22 11.07
CA ASP A 66 14.35 4.00 11.78
C ASP A 66 12.83 3.92 11.92
N LEU A 67 12.25 2.91 11.28
CA LEU A 67 10.81 2.69 11.27
C LEU A 67 10.24 2.39 12.68
N GLU A 68 11.00 1.69 13.52
CA GLU A 68 10.57 1.35 14.88
C GLU A 68 10.53 2.61 15.76
N LYS A 69 11.56 3.45 15.66
CA LYS A 69 11.59 4.73 16.39
C LYS A 69 10.47 5.68 15.94
N GLU A 70 10.15 5.67 14.64
CA GLU A 70 9.04 6.48 14.13
C GLU A 70 7.70 5.96 14.65
N LEU A 71 7.53 4.63 14.70
CA LEU A 71 6.33 4.00 15.26
C LEU A 71 6.19 4.23 16.76
N GLU A 72 7.30 4.29 17.52
CA GLU A 72 7.29 4.61 18.95
C GLU A 72 6.69 5.99 19.24
N LYS A 73 6.84 6.96 18.34
CA LYS A 73 6.21 8.28 18.49
C LYS A 73 4.69 8.16 18.52
N PHE A 74 4.13 7.36 17.60
CA PHE A 74 2.68 7.12 17.59
C PHE A 74 2.20 6.37 18.81
N SER A 75 2.97 5.39 19.29
CA SER A 75 2.58 4.57 20.46
C SER A 75 2.42 5.37 21.76
N LYS A 76 2.83 6.63 21.77
CA LYS A 76 2.64 7.57 22.90
C LYS A 76 1.32 8.34 22.86
N LEU A 77 0.55 8.21 21.78
CA LEU A 77 -0.77 8.83 21.69
C LEU A 77 -1.73 8.18 22.69
N ASP A 78 -2.55 9.03 23.33
CA ASP A 78 -3.55 8.57 24.29
C ASP A 78 -4.58 7.65 23.63
N GLY A 79 -4.99 6.59 24.35
CA GLY A 79 -5.96 5.60 23.90
C GLY A 79 -5.37 4.41 23.15
N ILE A 80 -4.06 4.35 22.88
CA ILE A 80 -3.43 3.20 22.25
C ILE A 80 -3.08 2.13 23.29
N LYS A 81 -3.66 0.93 23.14
CA LYS A 81 -3.43 -0.23 24.02
C LYS A 81 -2.32 -1.13 23.54
N LYS A 82 -2.31 -1.42 22.22
CA LYS A 82 -1.32 -2.30 21.58
C LYS A 82 -0.95 -1.80 20.20
N THR A 83 0.28 -2.05 19.81
CA THR A 83 0.80 -1.78 18.47
C THR A 83 1.51 -3.01 17.95
N ARG A 84 1.26 -3.38 16.69
CA ARG A 84 1.94 -4.48 15.99
C ARG A 84 2.47 -3.97 14.67
N MET A 85 3.77 -4.11 14.49
CA MET A 85 4.44 -3.82 13.21
C MET A 85 4.48 -5.09 12.37
N LEU A 86 3.93 -5.03 11.18
CA LEU A 86 3.71 -6.16 10.29
C LEU A 86 4.42 -5.93 8.94
N PRO A 87 5.78 -5.91 8.92
CA PRO A 87 6.53 -5.76 7.68
C PRO A 87 6.28 -6.94 6.74
N THR A 88 6.55 -6.73 5.45
CA THR A 88 6.49 -7.80 4.46
C THR A 88 7.73 -8.68 4.58
N LEU A 89 7.55 -9.94 4.95
CA LEU A 89 8.61 -10.96 4.96
C LEU A 89 8.78 -11.56 3.56
N GLN A 90 7.66 -11.92 2.92
CA GLN A 90 7.63 -12.42 1.55
C GLN A 90 6.47 -11.81 0.78
N LEU A 91 6.71 -11.49 -0.49
CA LEU A 91 5.70 -11.01 -1.44
C LEU A 91 5.34 -12.14 -2.42
N PHE A 92 4.05 -12.51 -2.47
CA PHE A 92 3.53 -13.50 -3.42
C PHE A 92 2.82 -12.84 -4.61
N LYS A 93 2.06 -11.77 -4.36
CA LYS A 93 1.37 -11.02 -5.41
C LYS A 93 1.23 -9.54 -5.07
N ILE A 94 1.40 -8.69 -6.09
CA ILE A 94 1.03 -7.28 -6.06
C ILE A 94 0.47 -6.89 -7.42
N GLY A 95 -0.77 -6.43 -7.46
CA GLY A 95 -1.42 -5.94 -8.68
C GLY A 95 -2.93 -6.03 -8.58
N VAL A 96 -3.61 -4.99 -9.02
CA VAL A 96 -5.07 -4.93 -9.11
C VAL A 96 -5.44 -5.05 -10.58
N LYS A 97 -6.22 -6.09 -10.94
CA LYS A 97 -6.96 -6.17 -12.20
C LYS A 97 -8.44 -6.08 -11.83
N LEU A 98 -9.09 -5.00 -12.22
CA LEU A 98 -10.52 -4.82 -12.05
C LEU A 98 -11.16 -5.00 -13.43
N ASP A 99 -11.96 -6.06 -13.59
CA ASP A 99 -12.75 -6.25 -14.80
C ASP A 99 -13.94 -5.30 -14.74
N MET A 100 -13.90 -4.25 -15.55
CA MET A 100 -14.94 -3.20 -15.62
C MET A 100 -16.08 -3.55 -16.57
N VAL A 101 -16.02 -4.69 -17.25
CA VAL A 101 -17.04 -5.15 -18.23
C VAL A 101 -17.66 -6.43 -17.72
N ASP A 102 -18.98 -6.40 -17.48
CA ASP A 102 -19.79 -7.61 -17.26
C ASP A 102 -19.83 -8.42 -18.57
N ASP A 103 -19.66 -9.74 -18.42
CA ASP A 103 -19.70 -10.76 -19.47
C ASP A 103 -18.50 -10.87 -20.43
N LYS A 104 -17.58 -11.76 -20.02
CA LYS A 104 -17.18 -12.96 -20.76
C LYS A 104 -16.07 -13.66 -20.00
N LYS A 105 -16.13 -14.98 -19.86
CA LYS A 105 -15.03 -15.86 -19.44
C LYS A 105 -13.80 -15.58 -20.31
N HIS A 106 -12.99 -14.60 -19.92
CA HIS A 106 -11.68 -14.45 -20.52
C HIS A 106 -10.74 -15.44 -19.86
N GLU A 107 -10.32 -16.43 -20.61
CA GLU A 107 -9.15 -17.23 -20.30
C GLU A 107 -8.01 -16.25 -19.96
N VAL A 108 -7.59 -16.26 -18.71
CA VAL A 108 -6.48 -15.43 -18.26
C VAL A 108 -5.22 -16.04 -18.87
N LYS A 109 -4.78 -15.49 -19.99
CA LYS A 109 -3.40 -15.75 -20.46
C LYS A 109 -2.46 -15.23 -19.36
N PRO A 110 -1.41 -16.02 -19.01
CA PRO A 110 -0.39 -15.53 -18.08
C PRO A 110 0.09 -14.18 -18.59
N SER A 111 0.11 -13.18 -17.72
CA SER A 111 0.62 -11.85 -18.08
C SER A 111 2.02 -12.02 -18.62
N GLU A 112 2.23 -11.41 -19.79
CA GLU A 112 3.51 -11.32 -20.48
C GLU A 112 4.65 -11.03 -19.51
N GLU A 113 5.79 -11.60 -19.85
CA GLU A 113 7.08 -11.56 -19.18
C GLU A 113 7.26 -10.40 -18.20
N LYS A 114 7.47 -10.73 -16.94
CA LYS A 114 8.08 -9.80 -15.98
C LYS A 114 9.36 -9.31 -16.64
N LYS A 115 9.37 -8.06 -17.16
CA LYS A 115 10.62 -7.38 -17.54
C LYS A 115 11.58 -7.67 -16.39
N LYS A 116 12.73 -8.30 -16.66
CA LYS A 116 13.78 -8.53 -15.67
C LYS A 116 14.18 -7.15 -15.18
N VAL A 117 13.63 -6.76 -14.04
CA VAL A 117 14.09 -5.56 -13.34
C VAL A 117 15.55 -5.82 -13.01
N THR A 118 16.44 -5.04 -13.58
CA THR A 118 17.88 -5.12 -13.30
C THR A 118 18.05 -4.92 -11.78
N ASP A 119 18.89 -5.75 -11.17
CA ASP A 119 19.16 -5.69 -9.72
C ASP A 119 20.14 -4.53 -9.39
N VAL A 120 19.92 -3.39 -10.05
CA VAL A 120 20.72 -2.18 -9.86
C VAL A 120 20.32 -1.53 -8.54
N LYS A 121 21.30 -1.39 -7.65
CA LYS A 121 21.14 -0.61 -6.43
C LYS A 121 21.08 0.87 -6.81
N PHE A 122 19.93 1.49 -6.60
CA PHE A 122 19.74 2.93 -6.80
C PHE A 122 19.99 3.68 -5.50
N VAL A 123 20.85 4.69 -5.55
CA VAL A 123 21.09 5.61 -4.43
C VAL A 123 20.79 7.01 -4.96
N PRO A 124 19.66 7.63 -4.56
CA PRO A 124 19.23 8.91 -5.10
C PRO A 124 20.20 10.04 -4.74
N THR A 125 20.62 10.81 -5.72
CA THR A 125 21.30 12.09 -5.55
C THR A 125 20.31 13.19 -5.15
N GLU A 126 20.76 14.39 -4.79
CA GLU A 126 19.84 15.51 -4.51
C GLU A 126 19.01 15.88 -5.75
N GLU A 127 19.63 15.88 -6.93
CA GLU A 127 18.94 16.09 -8.20
C GLU A 127 17.85 15.03 -8.46
N ASP A 128 18.12 13.76 -8.13
CA ASP A 128 17.12 12.69 -8.23
C ASP A 128 15.96 12.92 -7.27
N LYS A 129 16.26 13.37 -6.04
CA LYS A 129 15.22 13.66 -5.05
C LYS A 129 14.34 14.82 -5.50
N GLU A 130 14.90 15.89 -6.08
CA GLU A 130 14.15 17.01 -6.65
C GLU A 130 13.27 16.56 -7.81
N PHE A 131 13.82 15.77 -8.72
CA PHE A 131 13.08 15.20 -9.83
C PHE A 131 11.91 14.34 -9.36
N ILE A 132 12.12 13.46 -8.38
CA ILE A 132 11.08 12.61 -7.82
C ILE A 132 10.01 13.45 -7.10
N ARG A 133 10.40 14.47 -6.31
CA ARG A 133 9.47 15.39 -5.67
C ARG A 133 8.56 16.09 -6.68
N GLU A 134 9.08 16.47 -7.83
CA GLU A 134 8.30 17.14 -8.86
C GLU A 134 7.37 16.17 -9.60
N LEU A 135 7.89 15.04 -10.08
CA LEU A 135 7.15 14.11 -10.95
C LEU A 135 6.15 13.20 -10.20
N GLN A 136 6.20 13.13 -8.85
CA GLN A 136 5.18 12.45 -8.05
C GLN A 136 3.90 13.28 -7.86
N LYS A 137 3.92 14.59 -8.12
CA LYS A 137 2.75 15.46 -8.05
C LYS A 137 1.70 15.05 -9.07
N ASP A 138 0.47 15.46 -8.84
CA ASP A 138 -0.61 15.27 -9.81
C ASP A 138 -0.36 16.12 -11.05
N MET A 139 -0.39 15.50 -12.21
CA MET A 139 -0.13 16.16 -13.49
C MET A 139 -1.38 16.91 -13.95
N GLU A 140 -1.23 18.15 -14.34
CA GLU A 140 -2.29 18.93 -14.95
C GLU A 140 -2.60 18.40 -16.37
N ILE A 141 -3.89 18.36 -16.74
CA ILE A 141 -4.33 17.93 -18.07
C ILE A 141 -4.36 19.15 -18.98
N VAL A 142 -3.23 19.43 -19.59
CA VAL A 142 -3.00 20.55 -20.51
C VAL A 142 -2.22 20.08 -21.74
N ASP A 143 -2.07 20.92 -22.79
CA ASP A 143 -1.39 20.52 -24.05
C ASP A 143 0.09 20.12 -23.84
N ARG A 144 0.77 20.76 -22.87
CA ARG A 144 2.18 20.46 -22.54
C ARG A 144 2.32 20.18 -21.05
N PRO A 145 1.91 18.98 -20.58
CA PRO A 145 1.79 18.68 -19.15
C PRO A 145 3.13 18.62 -18.39
N PHE A 146 4.24 18.44 -19.08
CA PHE A 146 5.57 18.40 -18.48
C PHE A 146 6.30 19.74 -18.50
N GLN A 147 5.77 20.76 -19.19
CA GLN A 147 6.44 22.06 -19.30
C GLN A 147 6.74 22.69 -17.93
N LYS A 148 5.76 22.70 -17.03
CA LYS A 148 5.91 23.26 -15.67
C LYS A 148 6.96 22.51 -14.85
N ALA A 149 6.99 21.18 -14.95
CA ALA A 149 8.00 20.36 -14.29
C ALA A 149 9.40 20.63 -14.87
N ALA A 150 9.50 20.79 -16.19
CA ALA A 150 10.74 21.16 -16.87
C ALA A 150 11.28 22.52 -16.38
N GLU A 151 10.41 23.53 -16.31
CA GLU A 151 10.76 24.87 -15.81
C GLU A 151 11.23 24.81 -14.34
N ASN A 152 10.51 24.06 -13.48
CA ASN A 152 10.84 23.93 -12.06
C ASN A 152 12.18 23.23 -11.82
N LEU A 153 12.54 22.28 -12.70
CA LEU A 153 13.77 21.48 -12.60
C LEU A 153 14.95 22.07 -13.41
N GLY A 154 14.72 23.15 -14.17
CA GLY A 154 15.73 23.70 -15.07
C GLY A 154 16.14 22.73 -16.21
N MET A 155 15.20 21.87 -16.64
CA MET A 155 15.38 20.84 -17.66
C MET A 155 14.53 21.15 -18.90
N THR A 156 14.82 20.46 -20.01
CA THR A 156 13.89 20.38 -21.14
C THR A 156 12.90 19.22 -20.95
N GLU A 157 11.76 19.24 -21.63
CA GLU A 157 10.81 18.10 -21.58
C GLU A 157 11.44 16.81 -22.10
N ASP A 158 12.32 16.89 -23.12
CA ASP A 158 13.05 15.71 -23.63
C ASP A 158 13.94 15.10 -22.55
N GLN A 159 14.66 15.92 -21.78
CA GLN A 159 15.46 15.45 -20.64
C GLN A 159 14.61 14.80 -19.55
N ILE A 160 13.39 15.32 -19.31
CA ILE A 160 12.44 14.67 -18.38
C ILE A 160 12.04 13.29 -18.90
N PHE A 161 11.70 13.16 -20.19
CA PHE A 161 11.34 11.88 -20.79
C PHE A 161 12.49 10.88 -20.76
N GLU A 162 13.70 11.29 -21.09
CA GLU A 162 14.89 10.43 -21.01
C GLU A 162 15.10 9.93 -19.57
N LYS A 163 14.99 10.80 -18.56
CA LYS A 163 15.17 10.42 -17.16
C LYS A 163 14.04 9.51 -16.67
N LEU A 164 12.78 9.74 -17.07
CA LEU A 164 11.65 8.85 -16.76
C LEU A 164 11.82 7.47 -17.39
N HIS A 165 12.25 7.38 -18.65
CA HIS A 165 12.55 6.11 -19.32
C HIS A 165 13.68 5.36 -18.61
N HIS A 166 14.76 6.06 -18.27
CA HIS A 166 15.84 5.46 -17.49
C HIS A 166 15.35 4.91 -16.16
N TYR A 167 14.51 5.66 -15.42
CA TYR A 167 13.95 5.19 -14.14
C TYR A 167 13.01 3.99 -14.31
N GLU A 168 12.29 3.89 -15.42
CA GLU A 168 11.48 2.72 -15.74
C GLU A 168 12.38 1.51 -16.03
N GLU A 169 13.45 1.67 -16.81
CA GLU A 169 14.40 0.60 -17.14
C GLU A 169 15.07 -0.01 -15.90
N ILE A 170 15.52 0.84 -14.96
CA ILE A 170 16.16 0.38 -13.72
C ILE A 170 15.16 0.03 -12.62
N GLY A 171 13.85 0.20 -12.88
CA GLY A 171 12.76 -0.15 -11.98
C GLY A 171 12.55 0.80 -10.80
N VAL A 172 13.15 1.99 -10.83
CA VAL A 172 12.91 3.09 -9.86
C VAL A 172 11.51 3.66 -10.04
N MET A 173 11.11 3.88 -11.29
CA MET A 173 9.72 4.16 -11.65
C MET A 173 9.06 2.87 -12.16
N ARG A 174 7.91 2.54 -11.60
CA ARG A 174 7.12 1.38 -12.05
C ARG A 174 6.32 1.69 -13.31
N ARG A 175 5.77 2.87 -13.40
CA ARG A 175 4.97 3.39 -14.52
C ARG A 175 4.58 4.84 -14.29
N TYR A 176 4.22 5.53 -15.35
CA TYR A 176 3.43 6.76 -15.30
C TYR A 176 1.97 6.40 -15.57
N ALA A 177 1.05 6.69 -14.66
CA ALA A 177 -0.32 6.18 -14.81
C ALA A 177 -1.40 7.01 -14.11
N ALA A 178 -2.60 6.94 -14.69
CA ALA A 178 -3.83 7.39 -14.08
C ALA A 178 -4.30 6.40 -13.00
N ILE A 179 -4.66 6.92 -11.83
CA ILE A 179 -5.23 6.14 -10.74
C ILE A 179 -6.71 6.49 -10.62
N LEU A 180 -7.54 5.47 -10.61
CA LEU A 180 -8.99 5.60 -10.51
C LEU A 180 -9.47 5.42 -9.06
N ARG A 181 -10.60 6.05 -8.73
CA ARG A 181 -11.34 5.82 -7.49
C ARG A 181 -12.20 4.58 -7.65
N HIS A 182 -11.71 3.41 -7.24
CA HIS A 182 -12.39 2.13 -7.46
C HIS A 182 -13.71 1.96 -6.67
N ARG A 183 -13.92 2.66 -5.54
CA ARG A 183 -15.23 2.67 -4.87
C ARG A 183 -16.33 3.25 -5.77
N GLU A 184 -16.01 4.28 -6.55
CA GLU A 184 -16.91 4.85 -7.55
C GLU A 184 -17.14 3.91 -8.75
N ALA A 185 -16.27 2.89 -8.90
CA ALA A 185 -16.41 1.82 -9.89
C ALA A 185 -17.21 0.60 -9.38
N GLY A 186 -17.88 0.70 -8.20
CA GLY A 186 -18.82 -0.31 -7.69
C GLY A 186 -18.21 -1.40 -6.81
N PHE A 187 -16.89 -1.35 -6.50
CA PHE A 187 -16.24 -2.29 -5.59
C PHE A 187 -16.28 -1.75 -4.15
N THR A 188 -17.35 -2.08 -3.42
CA THR A 188 -17.63 -1.54 -2.10
C THR A 188 -17.10 -2.41 -0.95
N ALA A 189 -16.93 -3.72 -1.16
CA ALA A 189 -16.45 -4.67 -0.17
C ALA A 189 -14.97 -5.02 -0.40
N ASN A 190 -14.08 -4.30 0.30
CA ASN A 190 -12.65 -4.58 0.30
C ASN A 190 -12.31 -5.40 1.54
N GLY A 191 -12.02 -6.69 1.36
CA GLY A 191 -11.66 -7.61 2.42
C GLY A 191 -10.15 -7.85 2.48
N MET A 192 -9.54 -7.61 3.66
CA MET A 192 -8.24 -8.16 3.97
C MET A 192 -8.44 -9.48 4.68
N ILE A 193 -8.09 -10.59 4.02
CA ILE A 193 -8.19 -11.91 4.62
C ILE A 193 -6.83 -12.23 5.23
N VAL A 194 -6.84 -12.59 6.49
CA VAL A 194 -5.65 -13.01 7.23
C VAL A 194 -5.76 -14.48 7.58
N TRP A 195 -4.73 -15.26 7.25
CA TRP A 195 -4.69 -16.70 7.32
C TRP A 195 -3.62 -17.14 8.32
N LYS A 196 -3.97 -18.10 9.19
CA LYS A 196 -3.00 -18.79 10.03
C LYS A 196 -2.53 -20.05 9.32
N VAL A 197 -1.39 -19.94 8.69
CA VAL A 197 -0.81 -21.00 7.85
C VAL A 197 0.33 -21.69 8.61
N PRO A 198 0.40 -23.03 8.64
CA PRO A 198 1.57 -23.75 9.14
C PRO A 198 2.84 -23.28 8.43
N LYS A 199 3.94 -23.11 9.19
CA LYS A 199 5.18 -22.49 8.69
C LYS A 199 5.73 -23.17 7.42
N GLU A 200 5.66 -24.48 7.37
CA GLU A 200 6.10 -25.32 6.25
C GLU A 200 5.26 -25.16 4.98
N ARG A 201 4.03 -24.61 5.11
CA ARG A 201 3.09 -24.43 4.00
C ARG A 201 2.98 -22.99 3.51
N ILE A 202 3.64 -22.02 4.16
CA ILE A 202 3.49 -20.59 3.84
C ILE A 202 3.75 -20.32 2.35
N THR A 203 4.85 -20.81 1.81
CA THR A 203 5.21 -20.60 0.40
C THR A 203 4.22 -21.26 -0.55
N GLU A 204 3.77 -22.48 -0.26
CA GLU A 204 2.76 -23.20 -1.05
C GLU A 204 1.45 -22.41 -1.08
N VAL A 205 0.94 -22.08 0.11
CA VAL A 205 -0.34 -21.38 0.26
C VAL A 205 -0.28 -19.96 -0.31
N GLY A 206 0.81 -19.23 -0.07
CA GLY A 206 1.01 -17.88 -0.60
C GLY A 206 1.03 -17.86 -2.12
N ASN A 207 1.71 -18.81 -2.76
CA ASN A 207 1.71 -18.94 -4.22
C ASN A 207 0.32 -19.30 -4.77
N LYS A 208 -0.39 -20.23 -4.12
CA LYS A 208 -1.77 -20.58 -4.48
C LYS A 208 -2.69 -19.34 -4.38
N LEU A 209 -2.64 -18.62 -3.26
CA LEU A 209 -3.38 -17.37 -3.08
C LEU A 209 -3.04 -16.33 -4.16
N GLY A 210 -1.76 -16.20 -4.48
CA GLY A 210 -1.30 -15.31 -5.54
C GLY A 210 -1.80 -15.66 -6.94
N ALA A 211 -2.10 -16.94 -7.20
CA ALA A 211 -2.62 -17.41 -8.49
C ALA A 211 -4.10 -17.03 -8.71
N PHE A 212 -4.89 -16.80 -7.64
CA PHE A 212 -6.29 -16.42 -7.81
C PHE A 212 -6.40 -15.03 -8.44
N PRO A 213 -7.18 -14.86 -9.54
CA PRO A 213 -7.40 -13.55 -10.18
C PRO A 213 -8.01 -12.52 -9.22
N GLN A 214 -8.89 -12.98 -8.33
CA GLN A 214 -9.63 -12.16 -7.37
C GLN A 214 -8.75 -11.60 -6.24
N VAL A 215 -7.62 -12.25 -5.98
CA VAL A 215 -6.63 -11.77 -5.00
C VAL A 215 -5.74 -10.73 -5.67
N SER A 216 -5.79 -9.50 -5.18
CA SER A 216 -4.98 -8.39 -5.70
C SER A 216 -3.60 -8.29 -5.08
N HIS A 217 -3.49 -8.65 -3.81
CA HIS A 217 -2.23 -8.61 -3.04
C HIS A 217 -2.13 -9.84 -2.15
N CYS A 218 -0.93 -10.40 -2.01
CA CYS A 218 -0.67 -11.48 -1.08
C CYS A 218 0.75 -11.37 -0.50
N TYR A 219 0.83 -11.43 0.84
CA TYR A 219 2.07 -11.23 1.60
C TYR A 219 2.20 -12.22 2.75
N GLU A 220 3.43 -12.59 3.09
CA GLU A 220 3.78 -13.11 4.42
C GLU A 220 4.17 -11.96 5.35
N ARG A 221 3.73 -12.07 6.61
CA ARG A 221 4.02 -11.11 7.68
C ARG A 221 4.33 -11.82 8.99
N PRO A 222 5.03 -11.18 9.95
CA PRO A 222 5.34 -11.78 11.23
C PRO A 222 4.09 -12.05 12.05
N VAL A 223 4.21 -12.98 12.99
CA VAL A 223 3.19 -13.33 13.99
C VAL A 223 3.57 -12.77 15.36
N TYR A 224 2.56 -12.59 16.21
CA TYR A 224 2.69 -12.24 17.62
C TYR A 224 1.84 -13.19 18.46
N PRO A 225 2.06 -13.29 19.79
CA PRO A 225 1.25 -14.16 20.65
C PRO A 225 -0.24 -13.89 20.57
N ASP A 226 -0.63 -12.63 20.37
CA ASP A 226 -2.01 -12.16 20.20
C ASP A 226 -2.41 -11.93 18.74
N TRP A 227 -1.50 -12.19 17.79
CA TRP A 227 -1.74 -12.08 16.34
C TRP A 227 -1.11 -13.27 15.61
N PRO A 228 -1.79 -14.43 15.49
CA PRO A 228 -1.22 -15.66 14.95
C PRO A 228 -1.26 -15.76 13.40
N TYR A 229 -1.80 -14.77 12.70
CA TYR A 229 -2.00 -14.79 11.26
C TYR A 229 -0.73 -14.32 10.54
N ASN A 230 -0.24 -15.14 9.59
CA ASN A 230 1.03 -14.91 8.89
C ASN A 230 0.91 -14.70 7.38
N VAL A 231 -0.20 -15.08 6.76
CA VAL A 231 -0.44 -14.81 5.33
C VAL A 231 -1.63 -13.88 5.18
N PHE A 232 -1.43 -12.83 4.40
CA PHE A 232 -2.41 -11.76 4.18
C PHE A 232 -2.76 -11.69 2.71
N SER A 233 -4.04 -11.67 2.38
CA SER A 233 -4.53 -11.51 1.01
C SER A 233 -5.62 -10.45 0.94
N MET A 234 -5.65 -9.69 -0.17
CA MET A 234 -6.67 -8.66 -0.41
C MET A 234 -7.58 -9.10 -1.55
N ILE A 235 -8.88 -9.02 -1.30
CA ILE A 235 -9.92 -9.20 -2.32
C ILE A 235 -10.78 -7.95 -2.46
N HIS A 236 -11.33 -7.74 -3.65
CA HIS A 236 -12.23 -6.63 -3.96
C HIS A 236 -13.51 -7.19 -4.54
N CYS A 237 -14.63 -6.98 -3.85
CA CYS A 237 -15.94 -7.53 -4.18
C CYS A 237 -16.99 -6.42 -4.22
N LYS A 238 -18.11 -6.70 -4.89
CA LYS A 238 -19.25 -5.77 -4.96
C LYS A 238 -20.08 -5.79 -3.67
N SER A 239 -20.04 -6.91 -2.90
CA SER A 239 -20.76 -7.05 -1.63
C SER A 239 -19.98 -7.86 -0.59
N PHE A 240 -20.36 -7.74 0.68
CA PHE A 240 -19.79 -8.52 1.79
C PHE A 240 -20.12 -10.02 1.65
N ASP A 241 -21.32 -10.37 1.17
CA ASP A 241 -21.73 -11.75 0.93
C ASP A 241 -20.87 -12.40 -0.15
N GLU A 242 -20.62 -11.69 -1.26
CA GLU A 242 -19.71 -12.14 -2.31
C GLU A 242 -18.30 -12.39 -1.76
N ALA A 243 -17.77 -11.46 -0.95
CA ALA A 243 -16.47 -11.62 -0.33
C ALA A 243 -16.42 -12.82 0.62
N GLY A 244 -17.49 -13.05 1.40
CA GLY A 244 -17.62 -14.21 2.27
C GLY A 244 -17.65 -15.52 1.51
N GLN A 245 -18.42 -15.61 0.42
CA GLN A 245 -18.50 -16.81 -0.41
C GLN A 245 -17.17 -17.08 -1.11
N MET A 246 -16.57 -16.06 -1.73
CA MET A 246 -15.27 -16.16 -2.39
C MET A 246 -14.18 -16.65 -1.41
N THR A 247 -14.17 -16.12 -0.18
CA THR A 247 -13.21 -16.55 0.85
C THR A 247 -13.38 -18.01 1.20
N LYS A 248 -14.63 -18.52 1.33
CA LYS A 248 -14.91 -19.93 1.58
C LYS A 248 -14.43 -20.83 0.43
N ASP A 249 -14.56 -20.40 -0.80
CA ASP A 249 -14.13 -21.17 -1.96
C ASP A 249 -12.60 -21.19 -2.09
N ILE A 250 -11.93 -20.08 -1.80
CA ILE A 250 -10.47 -20.02 -1.69
C ILE A 250 -9.99 -20.93 -0.53
N GLN A 251 -10.63 -20.84 0.64
CA GLN A 251 -10.31 -21.61 1.84
C GLN A 251 -10.29 -23.11 1.56
N LYS A 252 -11.30 -23.63 0.86
CA LYS A 252 -11.36 -25.06 0.46
C LYS A 252 -10.17 -25.49 -0.40
N GLN A 253 -9.76 -24.62 -1.35
CA GLN A 253 -8.68 -24.93 -2.28
C GLN A 253 -7.29 -24.89 -1.65
N ILE A 254 -7.07 -23.97 -0.67
CA ILE A 254 -5.81 -23.88 0.05
C ILE A 254 -5.75 -24.79 1.30
N ALA A 255 -6.90 -25.34 1.73
CA ALA A 255 -7.04 -26.19 2.92
C ALA A 255 -6.48 -25.52 4.20
N VAL A 256 -6.87 -24.27 4.46
CA VAL A 256 -6.54 -23.50 5.67
C VAL A 256 -7.83 -23.07 6.35
N ASN A 257 -8.11 -23.60 7.53
CA ASN A 257 -9.38 -23.41 8.23
C ASN A 257 -9.41 -22.19 9.18
N ASP A 258 -8.24 -21.79 9.68
CA ASP A 258 -8.13 -20.66 10.61
C ASP A 258 -7.81 -19.37 9.83
N TYR A 259 -8.82 -18.53 9.68
CA TYR A 259 -8.72 -17.24 8.98
C TYR A 259 -9.72 -16.23 9.52
N LYS A 260 -9.48 -14.96 9.24
CA LYS A 260 -10.45 -13.87 9.47
C LYS A 260 -10.54 -12.99 8.22
N ILE A 261 -11.71 -12.41 8.00
CA ILE A 261 -11.93 -11.37 7.00
C ILE A 261 -12.06 -10.05 7.74
N LEU A 262 -11.15 -9.14 7.49
CA LEU A 262 -11.13 -7.81 8.08
C LEU A 262 -11.64 -6.81 7.04
N PHE A 263 -12.90 -6.46 7.14
CA PHE A 263 -13.50 -5.43 6.30
C PHE A 263 -13.11 -4.04 6.78
N SER A 264 -12.99 -3.11 5.85
CA SER A 264 -12.79 -1.70 6.20
C SER A 264 -14.15 -1.05 6.45
N SER A 265 -14.43 -0.67 7.70
CA SER A 265 -15.63 0.09 8.07
C SER A 265 -15.48 1.55 7.67
N ARG A 266 -14.29 2.14 7.86
CA ARG A 266 -14.00 3.54 7.53
C ARG A 266 -12.61 3.70 6.92
N GLU A 267 -12.49 4.62 5.96
CA GLU A 267 -11.22 5.03 5.34
C GLU A 267 -10.85 6.42 5.87
N PHE A 268 -9.81 6.51 6.68
CA PHE A 268 -9.30 7.79 7.22
C PHE A 268 -8.30 8.47 6.29
N LYS A 269 -7.48 7.69 5.58
CA LYS A 269 -6.52 8.18 4.59
C LYS A 269 -6.31 7.16 3.49
N LYS A 270 -6.24 7.65 2.26
CA LYS A 270 -5.83 6.88 1.10
C LYS A 270 -5.13 7.80 0.13
N THR A 271 -3.85 7.97 0.31
CA THR A 271 -2.96 8.78 -0.52
C THR A 271 -1.80 7.94 -0.97
N ARG A 272 -0.85 8.53 -1.67
CA ARG A 272 0.47 7.94 -1.87
C ARG A 272 1.42 8.42 -0.79
N VAL A 273 2.50 7.66 -0.58
CA VAL A 273 3.67 8.17 0.12
C VAL A 273 4.24 9.31 -0.72
N GLU A 274 4.53 10.42 -0.10
CA GLU A 274 5.27 11.52 -0.70
C GLU A 274 6.76 11.31 -0.39
N TYR A 275 7.54 11.14 -1.46
CA TYR A 275 8.96 10.83 -1.34
C TYR A 275 9.81 12.10 -1.24
N PHE A 276 10.83 12.06 -0.38
CA PHE A 276 11.84 13.10 -0.20
C PHE A 276 11.30 14.49 0.16
N VAL A 277 10.09 14.56 0.72
CA VAL A 277 9.54 15.79 1.28
C VAL A 277 10.10 15.98 2.69
N GLU A 278 10.54 17.20 2.99
CA GLU A 278 10.99 17.57 4.33
C GLU A 278 9.74 17.83 5.19
N HIS A 279 9.53 16.99 6.19
CA HIS A 279 8.52 17.20 7.20
C HIS A 279 9.12 16.88 8.57
N GLU A 280 9.16 17.85 9.44
CA GLU A 280 9.23 17.59 10.87
C GLU A 280 7.85 17.17 11.34
N PHE A 281 7.68 15.87 11.58
CA PHE A 281 6.46 15.36 12.17
C PHE A 281 6.53 15.51 13.69
N GLU A 282 5.80 16.49 14.22
CA GLU A 282 5.55 16.64 15.64
C GLU A 282 4.14 16.15 15.98
N ILE A 283 4.05 15.24 16.93
CA ILE A 283 2.76 14.89 17.56
C ILE A 283 2.37 16.10 18.43
N GLU A 284 1.23 16.71 18.15
CA GLU A 284 0.66 17.72 19.03
C GLU A 284 0.50 17.12 20.43
N LYS A 285 1.23 17.66 21.40
CA LYS A 285 1.00 17.32 22.80
C LYS A 285 -0.44 17.69 23.10
N THR A 286 -1.26 16.70 23.47
CA THR A 286 -2.61 16.94 23.96
C THR A 286 -2.48 17.90 25.13
N ILE A 287 -2.90 19.15 24.95
CA ILE A 287 -3.06 20.08 26.07
C ILE A 287 -4.24 19.50 26.84
N THR A 288 -3.95 18.75 27.91
CA THR A 288 -4.95 18.41 28.92
C THR A 288 -5.45 19.70 29.51
N ALA A 289 -6.69 20.09 29.13
CA ALA A 289 -7.42 21.18 29.75
C ALA A 289 -7.93 20.74 31.13
#